data_3527049859bc281538f6eef49bdf6ede
#
_entry.id   3527049859bc281538f6eef49bdf6ede
#
_cell.length_a   1.000
_cell.length_b   1.000
_cell.length_c   1.000
_cell.angle_alpha   90.00
_cell.angle_beta   90.00
_cell.angle_gamma   90.00
#
_symmetry.space_group_name_H-M   'P 1'
#
loop_
_entity.id
_entity.type
_entity.pdbx_description
1 polymer ?
#
loop_
_entity_poly.entity_id
_entity_poly.type
_entity_poly.pdbx_seq_one_letter_code
_entity_poly.pdbx_strand_id
1 'polypeptide(L)'
;MKIIDMHCDTISELADRGGELWKNSGHLDLKRMQESGYLLQNFALFVDIGKCTSTPWERVCALYEVYRTELEKNKNRIVPVLCYEDILKNEACGKLSALLTVEEGAVCGGSLERLRELYDMGVRMLTLTWNYRNELGWPATRRCLGQSRGDVDGRLTEKSVQEKIPGTGRSSCAGENPTTAIETEKGETGIRGSDGRDAACGLTETGRDFVTEMERLGMIPDVSHLSDAG
;
A
#
# COMPACT_ATOMS: atom_id res chain seq x y z
N MET A 1 -21.42 6.78 -22.67
CA MET A 1 -20.61 5.64 -22.18
C MET A 1 -20.27 5.95 -20.73
N LYS A 2 -20.34 4.99 -19.81
CA LYS A 2 -19.98 5.19 -18.43
C LYS A 2 -18.56 4.67 -18.18
N ILE A 3 -17.78 5.38 -17.40
CA ILE A 3 -16.39 5.06 -17.10
C ILE A 3 -16.30 4.51 -15.67
N ILE A 4 -15.66 3.35 -15.53
CA ILE A 4 -15.20 2.80 -14.27
C ILE A 4 -13.68 2.79 -14.36
N ASP A 5 -13.02 3.54 -13.48
CA ASP A 5 -11.56 3.61 -13.41
C ASP A 5 -11.10 2.97 -12.10
N MET A 6 -10.23 1.97 -12.23
CA MET A 6 -9.84 1.11 -11.11
C MET A 6 -8.61 1.59 -10.36
N HIS A 7 -8.03 2.76 -10.71
CA HIS A 7 -6.89 3.29 -9.96
C HIS A 7 -6.66 4.79 -10.17
N CYS A 8 -6.42 5.52 -9.08
CA CYS A 8 -5.78 6.84 -9.11
C CYS A 8 -5.10 7.15 -7.78
N ASP A 9 -4.00 7.91 -7.83
CA ASP A 9 -3.22 8.39 -6.66
C ASP A 9 -3.63 9.77 -6.17
N THR A 10 -4.79 10.26 -6.60
CA THR A 10 -5.23 11.64 -6.33
C THR A 10 -5.23 11.98 -4.84
N ILE A 11 -5.57 11.03 -3.96
CA ILE A 11 -5.57 11.27 -2.51
C ILE A 11 -4.15 11.50 -1.98
N SER A 12 -3.18 10.71 -2.44
CA SER A 12 -1.77 10.89 -2.08
C SER A 12 -1.23 12.23 -2.58
N GLU A 13 -1.59 12.65 -3.81
CA GLU A 13 -1.22 13.96 -4.34
C GLU A 13 -1.82 15.13 -3.55
N LEU A 14 -3.09 15.03 -3.14
CA LEU A 14 -3.75 16.05 -2.32
C LEU A 14 -3.10 16.12 -0.92
N ALA A 15 -2.75 14.99 -0.33
CA ALA A 15 -2.06 14.96 0.97
C ALA A 15 -0.69 15.63 0.92
N ASP A 16 0.07 15.41 -0.16
CA ASP A 16 1.46 15.89 -0.28
C ASP A 16 1.57 17.33 -0.79
N ARG A 17 0.64 17.76 -1.65
CA ARG A 17 0.70 19.06 -2.34
C ARG A 17 -0.41 20.03 -1.94
N GLY A 18 -1.42 19.53 -1.19
CA GLY A 18 -2.63 20.28 -0.90
C GLY A 18 -3.57 20.35 -2.11
N GLY A 19 -4.67 21.05 -1.94
CA GLY A 19 -5.70 21.22 -2.95
C GLY A 19 -7.04 20.60 -2.53
N GLU A 20 -7.96 20.47 -3.48
CA GLU A 20 -9.32 19.97 -3.26
C GLU A 20 -9.68 18.90 -4.30
N LEU A 21 -10.46 17.91 -3.89
CA LEU A 21 -10.91 16.85 -4.80
C LEU A 21 -11.92 17.36 -5.84
N TRP A 22 -12.67 18.43 -5.52
CA TRP A 22 -13.66 18.99 -6.45
C TRP A 22 -13.05 19.53 -7.73
N LYS A 23 -11.96 20.31 -7.61
CA LYS A 23 -11.25 20.89 -8.75
C LYS A 23 -9.78 21.10 -8.36
N ASN A 24 -8.87 20.56 -9.14
CA ASN A 24 -7.43 20.68 -8.92
C ASN A 24 -6.67 20.75 -10.26
N SER A 25 -5.36 20.96 -10.17
CA SER A 25 -4.45 20.98 -11.33
C SER A 25 -3.80 19.62 -11.62
N GLY A 26 -4.16 18.57 -10.87
CA GLY A 26 -3.68 17.21 -11.06
C GLY A 26 -4.36 16.50 -12.23
N HIS A 27 -4.15 15.19 -12.34
CA HIS A 27 -4.68 14.41 -13.45
C HIS A 27 -6.19 14.19 -13.35
N LEU A 28 -6.76 14.15 -12.15
CA LEU A 28 -8.14 13.80 -11.91
C LEU A 28 -8.78 14.70 -10.85
N ASP A 29 -10.02 15.14 -11.10
CA ASP A 29 -10.89 15.81 -10.14
C ASP A 29 -12.36 15.47 -10.41
N LEU A 30 -13.23 15.71 -9.42
CA LEU A 30 -14.65 15.36 -9.52
C LEU A 30 -15.38 16.11 -10.63
N LYS A 31 -14.99 17.36 -10.93
CA LYS A 31 -15.63 18.14 -11.99
C LYS A 31 -15.39 17.48 -13.35
N ARG A 32 -14.13 17.14 -13.67
CA ARG A 32 -13.78 16.46 -14.93
C ARG A 32 -14.38 15.05 -15.00
N MET A 33 -14.44 14.34 -13.87
CA MET A 33 -15.10 13.02 -13.80
C MET A 33 -16.58 13.12 -14.17
N GLN A 34 -17.31 14.08 -13.62
CA GLN A 34 -18.72 14.29 -13.95
C GLN A 34 -18.91 14.65 -15.43
N GLU A 35 -18.10 15.59 -15.95
CA GLU A 35 -18.14 16.01 -17.36
C GLU A 35 -17.80 14.86 -18.33
N SER A 36 -16.96 13.91 -17.91
CA SER A 36 -16.54 12.74 -18.71
C SER A 36 -17.44 11.52 -18.57
N GLY A 37 -18.46 11.55 -17.70
CA GLY A 37 -19.39 10.43 -17.53
C GLY A 37 -18.84 9.28 -16.68
N TYR A 38 -18.01 9.56 -15.68
CA TYR A 38 -17.59 8.58 -14.70
C TYR A 38 -18.77 8.02 -13.91
N LEU A 39 -18.74 6.74 -13.63
CA LEU A 39 -19.64 6.04 -12.72
C LEU A 39 -18.94 5.74 -11.39
N LEU A 40 -17.71 5.24 -11.48
CA LEU A 40 -16.92 4.85 -10.32
C LEU A 40 -15.45 5.21 -10.52
N GLN A 41 -14.83 5.69 -9.46
CA GLN A 41 -13.38 5.83 -9.32
C GLN A 41 -12.89 5.02 -8.14
N ASN A 42 -11.85 4.22 -8.33
CA ASN A 42 -11.10 3.60 -7.25
C ASN A 42 -9.96 4.54 -6.83
N PHE A 43 -10.00 5.00 -5.59
CA PHE A 43 -9.00 5.89 -4.98
C PHE A 43 -7.99 5.07 -4.20
N ALA A 44 -6.73 5.15 -4.58
CA ALA A 44 -5.64 4.48 -3.90
C ALA A 44 -5.09 5.34 -2.75
N LEU A 45 -4.97 4.73 -1.58
CA LEU A 45 -4.10 5.20 -0.52
C LEU A 45 -2.71 4.59 -0.78
N PHE A 46 -1.92 5.28 -1.60
CA PHE A 46 -0.62 4.80 -2.03
C PHE A 46 0.47 5.10 -1.01
N VAL A 47 1.28 4.10 -0.66
CA VAL A 47 2.38 4.21 0.29
C VAL A 47 3.68 3.69 -0.32
N ASP A 48 4.58 4.59 -0.73
CA ASP A 48 5.94 4.24 -1.14
C ASP A 48 6.80 3.99 0.11
N ILE A 49 6.94 2.71 0.50
CA ILE A 49 7.70 2.33 1.70
C ILE A 49 9.19 2.67 1.61
N GLY A 50 9.74 2.85 0.39
CA GLY A 50 11.12 3.28 0.19
C GLY A 50 11.34 4.79 0.42
N LYS A 51 10.27 5.58 0.47
CA LYS A 51 10.32 7.04 0.70
C LYS A 51 9.55 7.50 1.93
N CYS A 52 8.81 6.60 2.57
CA CYS A 52 7.98 6.93 3.72
C CYS A 52 8.85 7.37 4.90
N THR A 53 8.57 8.54 5.47
CA THR A 53 9.29 9.09 6.64
C THR A 53 8.63 8.72 7.96
N SER A 54 7.39 8.22 7.92
CA SER A 54 6.63 7.65 9.03
C SER A 54 6.49 6.14 8.84
N THR A 55 5.87 5.44 9.78
CA THR A 55 5.51 4.04 9.54
C THR A 55 4.50 3.94 8.39
N PRO A 56 4.51 2.86 7.59
CA PRO A 56 3.51 2.67 6.52
C PRO A 56 2.07 2.74 7.03
N TRP A 57 1.81 2.25 8.26
CA TRP A 57 0.50 2.33 8.91
C TRP A 57 0.07 3.78 9.22
N GLU A 58 0.97 4.58 9.80
CA GLU A 58 0.69 6.01 10.05
C GLU A 58 0.43 6.77 8.75
N ARG A 59 1.17 6.46 7.69
CA ARG A 59 0.96 7.08 6.39
C ARG A 59 -0.41 6.75 5.80
N VAL A 60 -0.81 5.48 5.79
CA VAL A 60 -2.13 5.09 5.27
C VAL A 60 -3.27 5.71 6.09
N CYS A 61 -3.14 5.79 7.42
CA CYS A 61 -4.10 6.48 8.26
C CYS A 61 -4.21 7.98 7.93
N ALA A 62 -3.09 8.66 7.70
CA ALA A 62 -3.08 10.06 7.29
C ALA A 62 -3.75 10.27 5.92
N LEU A 63 -3.50 9.40 4.94
CA LEU A 63 -4.16 9.42 3.63
C LEU A 63 -5.66 9.17 3.75
N TYR A 64 -6.07 8.24 4.61
CA TYR A 64 -7.48 7.98 4.88
C TYR A 64 -8.22 9.20 5.42
N GLU A 65 -7.60 9.98 6.31
CA GLU A 65 -8.21 11.22 6.81
C GLU A 65 -8.40 12.27 5.71
N VAL A 66 -7.47 12.36 4.75
CA VAL A 66 -7.64 13.23 3.57
C VAL A 66 -8.80 12.72 2.71
N TYR A 67 -8.84 11.42 2.40
CA TYR A 67 -9.94 10.81 1.63
C TYR A 67 -11.30 11.09 2.29
N ARG A 68 -11.44 10.77 3.57
CA ARG A 68 -12.67 10.97 4.34
C ARG A 68 -13.13 12.43 4.34
N THR A 69 -12.18 13.35 4.55
CA THR A 69 -12.44 14.79 4.58
C THR A 69 -12.93 15.29 3.21
N GLU A 70 -12.26 14.88 2.14
CA GLU A 70 -12.63 15.30 0.78
C GLU A 70 -13.97 14.71 0.33
N LEU A 71 -14.28 13.46 0.71
CA LEU A 71 -15.60 12.90 0.43
C LEU A 71 -16.70 13.60 1.21
N GLU A 72 -16.50 13.92 2.48
CA GLU A 72 -17.51 14.67 3.26
C GLU A 72 -17.78 16.06 2.67
N LYS A 73 -16.75 16.80 2.26
CA LYS A 73 -16.91 18.09 1.55
C LYS A 73 -17.72 17.95 0.27
N ASN A 74 -17.66 16.80 -0.38
CA ASN A 74 -18.26 16.53 -1.70
C ASN A 74 -19.41 15.49 -1.65
N LYS A 75 -20.01 15.21 -0.51
CA LYS A 75 -21.03 14.17 -0.31
C LYS A 75 -22.30 14.30 -1.14
N ASN A 76 -22.52 15.48 -1.71
CA ASN A 76 -23.60 15.71 -2.68
C ASN A 76 -23.24 15.28 -4.11
N ARG A 77 -21.99 14.95 -4.40
CA ARG A 77 -21.44 14.59 -5.73
C ARG A 77 -20.89 13.18 -5.81
N ILE A 78 -20.24 12.71 -4.75
CA ILE A 78 -19.58 11.42 -4.68
C ILE A 78 -19.84 10.75 -3.34
N VAL A 79 -20.01 9.45 -3.34
CA VAL A 79 -20.33 8.66 -2.13
C VAL A 79 -19.46 7.40 -2.13
N PRO A 80 -18.93 6.99 -0.95
CA PRO A 80 -18.23 5.71 -0.82
C PRO A 80 -19.10 4.54 -1.24
N VAL A 81 -18.48 3.47 -1.74
CA VAL A 81 -19.14 2.20 -2.01
C VAL A 81 -18.48 1.08 -1.21
N LEU A 82 -19.29 0.27 -0.58
CA LEU A 82 -18.88 -0.89 0.20
C LEU A 82 -19.32 -2.20 -0.45
N CYS A 83 -20.33 -2.15 -1.33
CA CYS A 83 -20.88 -3.26 -2.08
C CYS A 83 -21.43 -2.80 -3.44
N TYR A 84 -21.80 -3.74 -4.29
CA TYR A 84 -22.31 -3.46 -5.64
C TYR A 84 -23.61 -2.62 -5.62
N GLU A 85 -24.48 -2.88 -4.67
CA GLU A 85 -25.77 -2.18 -4.52
C GLU A 85 -25.58 -0.68 -4.28
N ASP A 86 -24.48 -0.28 -3.62
CA ASP A 86 -24.14 1.14 -3.40
C ASP A 86 -23.86 1.86 -4.72
N ILE A 87 -23.23 1.16 -5.68
CA ILE A 87 -22.96 1.73 -7.01
C ILE A 87 -24.28 2.05 -7.72
N LEU A 88 -25.22 1.11 -7.72
CA LEU A 88 -26.54 1.29 -8.34
C LEU A 88 -27.32 2.42 -7.69
N LYS A 89 -27.29 2.50 -6.38
CA LYS A 89 -27.92 3.55 -5.58
C LYS A 89 -27.34 4.93 -5.85
N ASN A 90 -26.00 5.02 -5.87
CA ASN A 90 -25.33 6.28 -6.17
C ASN A 90 -25.65 6.77 -7.58
N GLU A 91 -25.62 5.86 -8.55
CA GLU A 91 -25.99 6.16 -9.93
C GLU A 91 -27.44 6.66 -10.05
N ALA A 92 -28.39 5.99 -9.40
CA ALA A 92 -29.80 6.41 -9.38
C ALA A 92 -29.98 7.80 -8.75
N CYS A 93 -29.09 8.20 -7.83
CA CYS A 93 -29.06 9.53 -7.22
C CYS A 93 -28.22 10.56 -8.02
N GLY A 94 -27.68 10.21 -9.18
CA GLY A 94 -26.84 11.08 -9.99
C GLY A 94 -25.47 11.39 -9.35
N LYS A 95 -24.97 10.53 -8.46
CA LYS A 95 -23.70 10.68 -7.77
C LYS A 95 -22.64 9.74 -8.32
N LEU A 96 -21.40 10.16 -8.23
CA LEU A 96 -20.22 9.32 -8.47
C LEU A 96 -20.04 8.31 -7.32
N SER A 97 -19.46 7.19 -7.63
CA SER A 97 -19.09 6.15 -6.65
C SER A 97 -17.59 6.19 -6.37
N ALA A 98 -17.21 6.19 -5.09
CA ALA A 98 -15.82 6.11 -4.63
C ALA A 98 -15.53 4.74 -4.05
N LEU A 99 -14.76 3.92 -4.74
CA LEU A 99 -14.16 2.71 -4.18
C LEU A 99 -12.84 3.07 -3.51
N LEU A 100 -12.52 2.46 -2.38
CA LEU A 100 -11.28 2.71 -1.65
C LEU A 100 -10.36 1.49 -1.73
N THR A 101 -9.13 1.72 -2.16
CA THR A 101 -8.06 0.73 -2.13
C THR A 101 -6.87 1.22 -1.32
N VAL A 102 -6.04 0.28 -0.87
CA VAL A 102 -4.69 0.55 -0.37
C VAL A 102 -3.69 -0.06 -1.34
N GLU A 103 -2.75 0.74 -1.84
CA GLU A 103 -1.65 0.26 -2.68
C GLU A 103 -0.38 0.16 -1.84
N GLU A 104 0.05 -1.04 -1.54
CA GLU A 104 1.16 -1.55 -0.73
C GLU A 104 0.72 -2.28 0.55
N GLY A 105 0.73 -3.61 0.48
CA GLY A 105 0.34 -4.49 1.59
C GLY A 105 1.23 -4.41 2.83
N ALA A 106 2.46 -3.88 2.71
CA ALA A 106 3.35 -3.65 3.85
C ALA A 106 2.74 -2.72 4.93
N VAL A 107 1.70 -1.94 4.61
CA VAL A 107 1.01 -1.10 5.59
C VAL A 107 0.44 -1.92 6.75
N CYS A 108 0.08 -3.18 6.49
CA CYS A 108 -0.41 -4.09 7.52
C CYS A 108 0.70 -4.69 8.39
N GLY A 109 1.98 -4.68 7.93
CA GLY A 109 3.08 -5.32 8.66
C GLY A 109 2.84 -6.81 8.96
N GLY A 110 2.16 -7.53 8.04
CA GLY A 110 1.79 -8.94 8.23
C GLY A 110 0.65 -9.20 9.23
N SER A 111 -0.03 -8.18 9.74
CA SER A 111 -1.12 -8.31 10.73
C SER A 111 -2.49 -8.41 10.08
N LEU A 112 -3.17 -9.56 10.26
CA LEU A 112 -4.57 -9.73 9.85
C LEU A 112 -5.54 -8.81 10.61
N GLU A 113 -5.18 -8.37 11.81
CA GLU A 113 -5.96 -7.38 12.56
C GLU A 113 -5.99 -6.05 11.82
N ARG A 114 -4.84 -5.55 11.36
CA ARG A 114 -4.78 -4.34 10.54
C ARG A 114 -5.50 -4.47 9.21
N LEU A 115 -5.49 -5.66 8.58
CA LEU A 115 -6.31 -5.91 7.40
C LEU A 115 -7.81 -5.72 7.69
N ARG A 116 -8.29 -6.22 8.84
CA ARG A 116 -9.69 -6.03 9.27
C ARG A 116 -9.99 -4.57 9.58
N GLU A 117 -9.05 -3.85 10.22
CA GLU A 117 -9.19 -2.40 10.44
C GLU A 117 -9.33 -1.64 9.10
N LEU A 118 -8.53 -1.96 8.08
CA LEU A 118 -8.69 -1.39 6.74
C LEU A 118 -10.07 -1.69 6.15
N TYR A 119 -10.56 -2.92 6.32
CA TYR A 119 -11.91 -3.28 5.87
C TYR A 119 -12.98 -2.45 6.57
N ASP A 120 -12.88 -2.25 7.87
CA ASP A 120 -13.80 -1.43 8.69
C ASP A 120 -13.72 0.06 8.30
N MET A 121 -12.56 0.54 7.86
CA MET A 121 -12.37 1.87 7.26
C MET A 121 -13.04 2.01 5.88
N GLY A 122 -13.51 0.92 5.28
CA GLY A 122 -14.18 0.91 3.98
C GLY A 122 -13.30 0.51 2.80
N VAL A 123 -12.07 0.08 3.04
CA VAL A 123 -11.19 -0.48 1.99
C VAL A 123 -11.81 -1.78 1.45
N ARG A 124 -11.85 -1.92 0.12
CA ARG A 124 -12.41 -3.11 -0.55
C ARG A 124 -11.43 -3.76 -1.52
N MET A 125 -10.24 -3.18 -1.68
CA MET A 125 -9.17 -3.74 -2.48
C MET A 125 -7.84 -3.46 -1.79
N LEU A 126 -6.89 -4.40 -1.84
CA LEU A 126 -5.53 -4.25 -1.32
C LEU A 126 -4.54 -4.79 -2.34
N THR A 127 -3.61 -3.95 -2.79
CA THR A 127 -2.47 -4.36 -3.59
C THR A 127 -1.44 -5.05 -2.70
N LEU A 128 -1.18 -6.34 -2.95
CA LEU A 128 -0.38 -7.18 -2.05
C LEU A 128 1.07 -6.72 -1.95
N THR A 129 1.66 -6.31 -3.08
CA THR A 129 3.02 -5.74 -3.15
C THR A 129 3.02 -4.59 -4.14
N TRP A 130 3.88 -3.58 -3.95
CA TRP A 130 4.18 -2.60 -4.97
C TRP A 130 5.56 -2.89 -5.59
N ASN A 131 6.58 -2.11 -5.33
CA ASN A 131 7.91 -2.29 -5.94
C ASN A 131 8.95 -2.92 -5.01
N TYR A 132 8.58 -3.22 -3.78
CA TYR A 132 9.45 -3.80 -2.76
C TYR A 132 8.88 -5.11 -2.23
N ARG A 133 9.78 -6.03 -1.88
CA ARG A 133 9.39 -7.19 -1.09
C ARG A 133 8.84 -6.73 0.26
N ASN A 134 7.74 -7.33 0.67
CA ASN A 134 7.13 -7.11 1.97
C ASN A 134 6.78 -8.46 2.65
N GLU A 135 6.03 -8.41 3.74
CA GLU A 135 5.60 -9.57 4.51
C GLU A 135 4.69 -10.50 3.72
N LEU A 136 4.00 -9.99 2.68
CA LEU A 136 3.01 -10.76 1.91
C LEU A 136 3.61 -11.46 0.69
N GLY A 137 4.67 -10.88 0.09
CA GLY A 137 5.19 -11.45 -1.14
C GLY A 137 6.33 -10.68 -1.79
N TRP A 138 6.65 -11.10 -3.02
CA TRP A 138 7.66 -10.49 -3.89
C TRP A 138 6.99 -9.75 -5.04
N PRO A 139 7.43 -8.52 -5.35
CA PRO A 139 6.92 -7.78 -6.51
C PRO A 139 7.53 -8.29 -7.82
N ALA A 140 6.88 -7.98 -8.95
CA ALA A 140 7.33 -8.24 -10.31
C ALA A 140 8.50 -7.32 -10.70
N THR A 141 9.61 -7.35 -9.95
CA THR A 141 10.82 -6.60 -10.27
C THR A 141 11.81 -7.47 -11.02
N ARG A 142 12.66 -6.87 -11.88
CA ARG A 142 13.69 -7.59 -12.63
C ARG A 142 14.65 -8.43 -11.79
N ARG A 143 14.69 -8.24 -10.47
CA ARG A 143 15.52 -9.02 -9.54
C ARG A 143 15.02 -10.43 -9.31
N CYS A 144 13.74 -10.72 -9.50
CA CYS A 144 13.21 -12.08 -9.44
C CYS A 144 13.54 -12.90 -10.69
N LEU A 145 13.92 -12.27 -11.81
CA LEU A 145 14.16 -12.90 -13.10
C LEU A 145 15.62 -13.31 -13.36
N GLY A 146 16.44 -13.55 -12.34
CA GLY A 146 17.71 -14.25 -12.57
C GLY A 146 19.01 -13.58 -12.15
N GLN A 147 19.07 -12.86 -11.06
CA GLN A 147 20.34 -12.48 -10.45
C GLN A 147 20.66 -13.33 -9.21
N SER A 148 21.88 -13.88 -9.23
CA SER A 148 22.50 -14.72 -8.21
C SER A 148 22.41 -14.15 -6.79
N ARG A 149 22.30 -15.05 -5.82
CA ARG A 149 22.21 -14.92 -4.35
C ARG A 149 23.23 -13.96 -3.71
N GLY A 150 23.32 -12.69 -4.10
CA GLY A 150 24.28 -11.77 -3.49
C GLY A 150 23.65 -10.59 -2.72
N ASP A 151 22.48 -10.10 -3.18
CA ASP A 151 22.01 -8.78 -2.75
C ASP A 151 20.50 -8.68 -2.53
N VAL A 152 19.86 -9.67 -1.89
CA VAL A 152 18.40 -9.68 -1.68
C VAL A 152 17.99 -9.37 -0.25
N ASP A 153 18.87 -8.83 0.56
CA ASP A 153 18.49 -8.34 1.89
C ASP A 153 18.25 -6.81 1.80
N GLY A 154 17.04 -6.45 1.44
CA GLY A 154 16.55 -5.06 1.43
C GLY A 154 16.35 -4.47 2.83
N ARG A 155 17.15 -4.88 3.80
CA ARG A 155 17.35 -4.11 5.03
C ARG A 155 18.10 -2.85 4.64
N LEU A 156 17.45 -1.72 4.78
CA LEU A 156 18.09 -0.42 4.86
C LEU A 156 19.15 -0.50 5.96
N THR A 157 20.39 -0.80 5.58
CA THR A 157 21.51 -0.60 6.50
C THR A 157 21.68 0.90 6.65
N GLU A 158 21.70 1.38 7.90
CA GLU A 158 21.89 2.77 8.34
C GLU A 158 23.24 3.40 7.89
N LYS A 159 23.77 3.10 6.71
CA LYS A 159 25.09 3.53 6.22
C LYS A 159 25.08 4.52 5.07
N SER A 160 23.99 5.15 4.72
CA SER A 160 23.97 6.16 3.64
C SER A 160 23.59 7.58 4.04
N VAL A 161 23.62 7.91 5.34
CA VAL A 161 23.43 9.29 5.81
C VAL A 161 24.65 9.70 6.65
N GLN A 162 25.83 9.69 6.05
CA GLN A 162 27.00 10.33 6.63
C GLN A 162 27.98 10.77 5.55
N GLU A 163 27.62 11.83 4.81
CA GLU A 163 28.63 12.72 4.21
C GLU A 163 28.17 14.17 4.24
N LYS A 164 28.97 14.95 5.00
CA LYS A 164 29.23 16.38 4.97
C LYS A 164 28.31 17.31 5.75
N ILE A 165 28.67 17.47 7.02
CA ILE A 165 28.70 18.81 7.66
C ILE A 165 30.07 18.96 8.29
N PRO A 166 30.88 20.01 8.00
CA PRO A 166 32.16 20.25 8.65
C PRO A 166 32.01 21.07 9.95
N GLY A 167 32.57 20.53 11.00
CA GLY A 167 33.21 21.28 12.09
C GLY A 167 32.35 21.94 13.14
N THR A 168 32.35 21.39 14.36
CA THR A 168 32.84 22.07 15.58
C THR A 168 32.84 21.11 16.77
N GLY A 169 34.03 20.99 17.42
CA GLY A 169 34.33 20.99 18.84
C GLY A 169 33.75 19.91 19.79
N ARG A 170 34.65 18.98 20.16
CA ARG A 170 34.87 18.33 21.48
C ARG A 170 33.82 18.49 22.61
N SER A 171 33.34 17.35 23.15
CA SER A 171 33.61 17.01 24.58
C SER A 171 33.28 15.54 24.84
N SER A 172 34.15 14.89 25.62
CA SER A 172 34.19 13.52 26.09
C SER A 172 33.17 13.29 27.22
N CYS A 173 32.50 12.13 27.25
CA CYS A 173 32.28 11.37 28.48
C CYS A 173 31.92 9.90 28.14
N ALA A 174 32.63 9.02 28.79
CA ALA A 174 32.50 7.56 28.69
C ALA A 174 31.32 7.03 29.50
N GLY A 175 30.74 5.94 29.07
CA GLY A 175 29.73 5.18 29.83
C GLY A 175 29.46 3.82 29.17
N GLU A 176 29.80 2.79 29.87
CA GLU A 176 29.94 1.40 29.47
C GLU A 176 28.67 0.67 29.09
N ASN A 177 28.83 -0.35 28.21
CA ASN A 177 27.88 -1.40 27.82
C ASN A 177 27.33 -2.23 29.00
N PRO A 178 26.21 -2.95 28.83
CA PRO A 178 26.38 -4.39 28.68
C PRO A 178 25.56 -5.03 27.54
N THR A 179 26.26 -5.92 26.88
CA THR A 179 25.89 -6.95 25.93
C THR A 179 24.82 -7.88 26.50
N THR A 180 23.74 -8.15 25.73
CA THR A 180 23.03 -9.43 25.80
C THR A 180 22.77 -9.91 24.38
N ALA A 181 23.43 -11.00 24.05
CA ALA A 181 23.23 -11.75 22.83
C ALA A 181 21.90 -12.50 22.91
N ILE A 182 21.06 -12.35 21.91
CA ILE A 182 19.91 -13.23 21.64
C ILE A 182 20.27 -14.06 20.43
N GLU A 183 20.51 -15.35 20.65
CA GLU A 183 20.64 -16.36 19.62
C GLU A 183 19.27 -16.54 18.93
N THR A 184 19.22 -16.34 17.62
CA THR A 184 18.05 -16.68 16.81
C THR A 184 18.30 -18.03 16.16
N GLU A 185 17.50 -19.01 16.55
CA GLU A 185 17.45 -20.31 15.91
C GLU A 185 16.97 -20.22 14.46
N LYS A 186 17.72 -20.88 13.57
CA LYS A 186 17.37 -21.05 12.16
C LYS A 186 16.34 -22.16 12.03
N GLY A 187 15.12 -21.82 11.63
CA GLY A 187 14.12 -22.77 11.15
C GLY A 187 13.92 -22.61 9.65
N GLU A 188 14.68 -23.34 8.83
CA GLU A 188 14.41 -23.50 7.40
C GLU A 188 13.44 -24.67 7.21
N THR A 189 12.19 -24.39 6.80
CA THR A 189 11.31 -25.37 6.16
C THR A 189 10.82 -24.82 4.84
N GLY A 190 11.65 -24.98 3.80
CA GLY A 190 11.27 -24.66 2.42
C GLY A 190 10.66 -25.88 1.74
N ILE A 191 9.46 -25.77 1.23
CA ILE A 191 8.87 -26.72 0.27
C ILE A 191 9.58 -26.50 -1.07
N ARG A 192 10.32 -27.54 -1.54
CA ARG A 192 11.02 -27.52 -2.83
C ARG A 192 10.04 -27.90 -3.95
N GLY A 193 9.70 -26.94 -4.82
CA GLY A 193 9.13 -27.22 -6.14
C GLY A 193 10.19 -27.81 -7.06
N SER A 194 9.77 -28.53 -8.12
CA SER A 194 10.59 -29.40 -8.98
C SER A 194 11.71 -28.74 -9.79
N ASP A 195 11.90 -27.43 -9.72
CA ASP A 195 13.00 -26.65 -10.30
C ASP A 195 13.51 -25.46 -9.47
N GLY A 196 13.27 -25.47 -8.20
CA GLY A 196 14.05 -24.76 -7.18
C GLY A 196 14.22 -23.23 -7.31
N ARG A 197 13.65 -22.57 -8.32
CA ARG A 197 13.88 -21.15 -8.61
C ARG A 197 12.66 -20.24 -8.44
N ASP A 198 11.46 -20.74 -8.70
CA ASP A 198 10.25 -19.89 -8.75
C ASP A 198 9.42 -19.92 -7.45
N ALA A 199 9.53 -20.99 -6.65
CA ALA A 199 8.80 -21.10 -5.37
C ALA A 199 9.25 -20.09 -4.29
N ALA A 200 10.40 -19.42 -4.48
CA ALA A 200 10.96 -18.48 -3.51
C ALA A 200 10.56 -17.01 -3.75
N CYS A 201 9.87 -16.70 -4.87
CA CYS A 201 9.59 -15.33 -5.29
C CYS A 201 8.09 -14.99 -5.37
N GLY A 202 7.21 -15.85 -4.90
CA GLY A 202 5.76 -15.65 -4.90
C GLY A 202 5.22 -15.07 -3.59
N LEU A 203 3.98 -15.44 -3.27
CA LEU A 203 3.38 -15.14 -1.97
C LEU A 203 4.11 -15.87 -0.85
N THR A 204 4.28 -15.20 0.27
CA THR A 204 4.68 -15.82 1.53
C THR A 204 3.54 -16.64 2.12
N GLU A 205 3.78 -17.39 3.20
CA GLU A 205 2.71 -18.01 3.99
C GLU A 205 1.73 -16.95 4.51
N THR A 206 2.26 -15.86 5.10
CA THR A 206 1.46 -14.71 5.53
C THR A 206 0.64 -14.10 4.38
N GLY A 207 1.23 -14.00 3.18
CA GLY A 207 0.50 -13.49 2.01
C GLY A 207 -0.68 -14.39 1.63
N ARG A 208 -0.54 -15.71 1.72
CA ARG A 208 -1.65 -16.65 1.50
C ARG A 208 -2.74 -16.53 2.56
N ASP A 209 -2.37 -16.33 3.82
CA ASP A 209 -3.33 -16.09 4.90
C ASP A 209 -4.09 -14.78 4.67
N PHE A 210 -3.41 -13.74 4.17
CA PHE A 210 -4.03 -12.48 3.80
C PHE A 210 -5.05 -12.64 2.67
N VAL A 211 -4.70 -13.35 1.59
CA VAL A 211 -5.64 -13.61 0.49
C VAL A 211 -6.87 -14.37 1.00
N THR A 212 -6.68 -15.39 1.83
CA THR A 212 -7.76 -16.17 2.43
C THR A 212 -8.69 -15.28 3.28
N GLU A 213 -8.12 -14.41 4.10
CA GLU A 213 -8.93 -13.49 4.91
C GLU A 213 -9.61 -12.40 4.06
N MET A 214 -8.95 -11.90 3.01
CA MET A 214 -9.55 -10.97 2.06
C MET A 214 -10.75 -11.58 1.35
N GLU A 215 -10.65 -12.84 0.90
CA GLU A 215 -11.80 -13.57 0.31
C GLU A 215 -12.96 -13.69 1.32
N ARG A 216 -12.64 -14.04 2.58
CA ARG A 216 -13.64 -14.13 3.65
C ARG A 216 -14.34 -12.80 3.91
N LEU A 217 -13.64 -11.69 3.82
CA LEU A 217 -14.17 -10.34 4.01
C LEU A 217 -14.87 -9.78 2.76
N GLY A 218 -14.69 -10.40 1.60
CA GLY A 218 -15.15 -9.85 0.32
C GLY A 218 -14.32 -8.68 -0.17
N MET A 219 -13.03 -8.64 0.19
CA MET A 219 -12.04 -7.72 -0.36
C MET A 219 -11.40 -8.29 -1.62
N ILE A 220 -11.02 -7.43 -2.54
CA ILE A 220 -10.34 -7.80 -3.79
C ILE A 220 -8.82 -7.81 -3.56
N PRO A 221 -8.14 -8.98 -3.68
CA PRO A 221 -6.68 -9.00 -3.73
C PRO A 221 -6.21 -8.47 -5.09
N ASP A 222 -5.46 -7.38 -5.07
CA ASP A 222 -4.86 -6.80 -6.27
C ASP A 222 -3.44 -7.31 -6.43
N VAL A 223 -3.20 -7.97 -7.55
CA VAL A 223 -1.95 -8.62 -7.92
C VAL A 223 -1.16 -7.84 -8.98
N SER A 224 -1.53 -6.59 -9.27
CA SER A 224 -0.97 -5.78 -10.36
C SER A 224 0.56 -5.67 -10.33
N HIS A 225 1.18 -5.72 -9.17
CA HIS A 225 2.61 -5.64 -8.97
C HIS A 225 3.23 -6.94 -8.42
N LEU A 226 2.43 -7.99 -8.23
CA LEU A 226 2.92 -9.26 -7.70
C LEU A 226 3.76 -9.98 -8.77
N SER A 227 4.76 -10.75 -8.35
CA SER A 227 5.56 -11.58 -9.26
C SER A 227 4.72 -12.72 -9.87
N ASP A 228 5.18 -13.24 -11.04
CA ASP A 228 4.49 -14.34 -11.74
C ASP A 228 4.35 -15.63 -10.94
N ALA A 229 5.12 -15.77 -9.87
CA ALA A 229 5.09 -16.93 -8.96
C ALA A 229 4.12 -16.72 -7.76
N GLY A 230 3.51 -15.54 -7.65
CA GLY A 230 2.61 -15.16 -6.53
C GLY A 230 1.15 -15.54 -6.70
#